data_f0e46dce3496338f2d4667373b688ac8
#
_entry.id   f0e46dce3496338f2d4667373b688ac8
#
_cell.length_a   1.000
_cell.length_b   1.000
_cell.length_c   1.000
_cell.angle_alpha   90.00
_cell.angle_beta   90.00
_cell.angle_gamma   90.00
#
_symmetry.space_group_name_H-M   'P 1'
#
loop_
_entity.id
_entity.type
_entity.pdbx_description
1 polymer ?
#
loop_
_entity_poly.entity_id
_entity_poly.type
_entity_poly.pdbx_seq_one_letter_code
_entity_poly.pdbx_strand_id
1 'polypeptide(L)'
;KIGVGKIIISFMGNYQGTITKTFTIYPAKQEIQSLQTRYKGFFIDFAQKGSATGYELQYSTRSDFAGAKTLIISSNKTDKKTVSNLTAGKKYYVRVRSYTIVSGKRYNGAWSDTKSVTTAKYDIAKAKVAGIKNKSFTGKNITQSITVTYSGKTLKNGSDYIVKYSANKNIGTAKVTVTGKGSYGGVITKSFVITPARQTIQKLIPVKKGFYIDYAQKGSATGYVISYAENISFSDAKTVKVTSNKTDKKTVTDLKSQKTYFVRVRSYTATGDKTYFGQWSDIAKVYTK
;
A
#
# COMPACT_ATOMS: atom_id res chain seq x y z
N LYS A 1 -9.09 -42.74 35.65
CA LYS A 1 -9.71 -41.40 35.66
C LYS A 1 -8.68 -40.34 36.03
N ILE A 2 -8.82 -39.12 35.55
CA ILE A 2 -7.97 -37.99 35.96
C ILE A 2 -8.17 -37.71 37.46
N GLY A 3 -7.10 -37.36 38.18
CA GLY A 3 -7.11 -37.13 39.62
C GLY A 3 -6.09 -37.98 40.35
N VAL A 4 -6.30 -38.15 41.67
CA VAL A 4 -5.41 -38.95 42.50
C VAL A 4 -5.81 -40.41 42.44
N GLY A 5 -4.90 -41.26 41.99
CA GLY A 5 -4.96 -42.73 42.07
C GLY A 5 -4.29 -43.23 43.36
N LYS A 6 -4.71 -44.39 43.81
CA LYS A 6 -4.11 -45.08 44.94
C LYS A 6 -3.68 -46.48 44.54
N ILE A 7 -2.52 -46.87 44.99
CA ILE A 7 -2.04 -48.26 44.96
C ILE A 7 -2.04 -48.73 46.41
N ILE A 8 -2.77 -49.81 46.70
CA ILE A 8 -2.79 -50.47 47.98
C ILE A 8 -2.10 -51.80 47.82
N ILE A 9 -1.04 -51.99 48.57
CA ILE A 9 -0.30 -53.26 48.62
C ILE A 9 -0.66 -53.91 49.96
N SER A 10 -1.38 -55.02 49.91
CA SER A 10 -1.73 -55.81 51.09
C SER A 10 -0.76 -57.02 51.22
N PHE A 11 -0.17 -57.14 52.36
CA PHE A 11 0.72 -58.28 52.63
C PHE A 11 -0.09 -59.50 53.04
N MET A 12 0.39 -60.70 52.69
CA MET A 12 -0.25 -61.98 52.95
C MET A 12 0.78 -63.00 53.52
N GLY A 13 0.26 -64.06 54.12
CA GLY A 13 1.07 -65.09 54.73
C GLY A 13 1.70 -64.62 56.04
N ASN A 14 3.03 -64.76 56.14
CA ASN A 14 3.79 -64.36 57.35
C ASN A 14 3.96 -62.83 57.49
N TYR A 15 3.48 -62.05 56.54
CA TYR A 15 3.52 -60.61 56.60
C TYR A 15 2.10 -60.05 56.74
N GLN A 16 1.93 -58.99 57.54
CA GLN A 16 0.64 -58.34 57.77
C GLN A 16 0.73 -56.85 57.53
N GLY A 17 -0.41 -56.25 57.21
CA GLY A 17 -0.55 -54.79 57.01
C GLY A 17 -0.72 -54.40 55.54
N THR A 18 -0.82 -53.12 55.34
CA THR A 18 -1.00 -52.50 54.01
C THR A 18 -0.08 -51.29 53.85
N ILE A 19 0.42 -51.11 52.64
CA ILE A 19 1.12 -49.89 52.21
C ILE A 19 0.24 -49.21 51.16
N THR A 20 -0.06 -47.95 51.38
CA THR A 20 -0.79 -47.12 50.43
C THR A 20 0.18 -46.09 49.80
N LYS A 21 0.26 -46.08 48.49
CA LYS A 21 0.94 -45.03 47.70
C LYS A 21 -0.08 -44.32 46.82
N THR A 22 0.13 -43.03 46.63
CA THR A 22 -0.70 -42.22 45.76
C THR A 22 0.11 -41.73 44.54
N PHE A 23 -0.56 -41.57 43.42
CA PHE A 23 -0.02 -40.93 42.20
C PHE A 23 -1.09 -40.06 41.57
N THR A 24 -0.69 -39.11 40.73
CA THR A 24 -1.62 -38.20 40.06
C THR A 24 -1.67 -38.52 38.57
N ILE A 25 -2.90 -38.67 38.07
CA ILE A 25 -3.18 -38.81 36.64
C ILE A 25 -3.59 -37.42 36.13
N TYR A 26 -2.82 -36.91 35.17
CA TYR A 26 -3.09 -35.63 34.54
C TYR A 26 -3.80 -35.81 33.19
N PRO A 27 -4.50 -34.75 32.68
CA PRO A 27 -5.01 -34.74 31.32
C PRO A 27 -3.87 -34.96 30.32
N ALA A 28 -4.15 -35.63 29.18
CA ALA A 28 -3.20 -35.89 28.14
C ALA A 28 -2.72 -34.56 27.49
N LYS A 29 -1.48 -34.58 26.97
CA LYS A 29 -0.92 -33.45 26.20
C LYS A 29 -1.85 -33.05 25.08
N GLN A 30 -1.97 -31.74 24.86
CA GLN A 30 -2.75 -31.15 23.78
C GLN A 30 -1.98 -31.06 22.48
N GLU A 31 -2.73 -30.90 21.37
CA GLU A 31 -2.19 -30.72 20.04
C GLU A 31 -2.90 -29.57 19.32
N ILE A 32 -2.13 -28.65 18.73
CA ILE A 32 -2.65 -27.61 17.84
C ILE A 32 -2.76 -28.22 16.45
N GLN A 33 -3.99 -28.38 15.94
CA GLN A 33 -4.27 -28.93 14.62
C GLN A 33 -4.05 -27.88 13.53
N SER A 34 -4.57 -26.67 13.73
CA SER A 34 -4.42 -25.56 12.79
C SER A 34 -4.17 -24.24 13.50
N LEU A 35 -3.30 -23.41 12.93
CA LEU A 35 -3.01 -22.05 13.38
C LEU A 35 -2.95 -21.12 12.17
N GLN A 36 -3.93 -20.25 12.01
CA GLN A 36 -4.12 -19.43 10.82
C GLN A 36 -4.01 -17.95 11.13
N THR A 37 -3.31 -17.24 10.25
CA THR A 37 -3.21 -15.78 10.28
C THR A 37 -4.58 -15.11 10.10
N ARG A 38 -4.86 -14.06 10.91
CA ARG A 38 -5.98 -13.14 10.77
C ARG A 38 -5.47 -11.69 10.89
N TYR A 39 -6.25 -10.74 10.38
CA TYR A 39 -5.94 -9.32 10.62
C TYR A 39 -5.96 -9.02 12.11
N LYS A 40 -4.85 -8.47 12.62
CA LYS A 40 -4.66 -8.20 14.06
C LYS A 40 -5.06 -9.39 14.95
N GLY A 41 -4.79 -10.62 14.52
CA GLY A 41 -5.19 -11.79 15.27
C GLY A 41 -4.74 -13.10 14.63
N PHE A 42 -5.24 -14.18 15.20
CA PHE A 42 -5.10 -15.52 14.64
C PHE A 42 -6.31 -16.38 14.99
N PHE A 43 -6.53 -17.41 14.20
CA PHE A 43 -7.46 -18.49 14.48
C PHE A 43 -6.66 -19.73 14.86
N ILE A 44 -7.07 -20.41 15.91
CA ILE A 44 -6.51 -21.68 16.36
C ILE A 44 -7.60 -22.75 16.42
N ASP A 45 -7.25 -23.94 15.95
CA ASP A 45 -7.99 -25.18 16.05
C ASP A 45 -7.09 -26.21 16.76
N PHE A 46 -7.61 -26.91 17.75
CA PHE A 46 -6.85 -27.87 18.58
C PHE A 46 -7.68 -29.10 18.90
N ALA A 47 -7.01 -30.18 19.25
CA ALA A 47 -7.68 -31.46 19.49
C ALA A 47 -8.69 -31.40 20.64
N GLN A 48 -9.92 -31.81 20.39
CA GLN A 48 -10.95 -31.95 21.44
C GLN A 48 -10.62 -33.13 22.36
N LYS A 49 -10.78 -32.95 23.66
CA LYS A 49 -10.56 -34.01 24.67
C LYS A 49 -11.81 -34.17 25.52
N GLY A 50 -12.51 -35.31 25.33
CA GLY A 50 -13.79 -35.58 26.04
C GLY A 50 -13.71 -35.60 27.56
N SER A 51 -12.53 -35.94 28.12
CA SER A 51 -12.28 -35.96 29.58
C SER A 51 -11.90 -34.60 30.18
N ALA A 52 -11.74 -33.58 29.35
CA ALA A 52 -11.40 -32.24 29.79
C ALA A 52 -12.65 -31.51 30.34
N THR A 53 -12.47 -30.63 31.32
CA THR A 53 -13.45 -29.60 31.68
C THR A 53 -13.37 -28.43 30.73
N GLY A 54 -12.16 -28.11 30.24
CA GLY A 54 -11.91 -27.03 29.31
C GLY A 54 -10.42 -26.94 28.90
N TYR A 55 -10.08 -25.80 28.34
CA TYR A 55 -8.74 -25.57 27.81
C TYR A 55 -8.17 -24.23 28.27
N GLU A 56 -6.86 -24.16 28.29
CA GLU A 56 -6.10 -22.96 28.57
C GLU A 56 -5.21 -22.66 27.38
N LEU A 57 -5.44 -21.53 26.72
CA LEU A 57 -4.68 -21.03 25.57
C LEU A 57 -3.75 -19.93 26.02
N GLN A 58 -2.45 -20.09 25.78
CA GLN A 58 -1.46 -19.04 26.01
C GLN A 58 -0.87 -18.54 24.70
N TYR A 59 -0.64 -17.21 24.62
CA TYR A 59 0.07 -16.60 23.51
C TYR A 59 0.94 -15.43 24.00
N SER A 60 2.11 -15.29 23.36
CA SER A 60 3.10 -14.26 23.66
C SER A 60 3.86 -13.87 22.39
N THR A 61 4.46 -12.67 22.40
CA THR A 61 5.42 -12.27 21.37
C THR A 61 6.83 -12.83 21.62
N ARG A 62 7.04 -13.49 22.75
CA ARG A 62 8.29 -14.13 23.17
C ARG A 62 8.11 -15.65 23.15
N SER A 63 9.14 -16.38 22.70
CA SER A 63 9.13 -17.85 22.61
C SER A 63 9.17 -18.53 23.98
N ASP A 64 9.69 -17.84 24.99
CA ASP A 64 9.75 -18.32 26.40
C ASP A 64 8.43 -18.09 27.15
N PHE A 65 7.43 -17.50 26.52
CA PHE A 65 6.14 -17.13 27.11
C PHE A 65 6.23 -16.15 28.29
N ALA A 66 7.33 -15.44 28.49
CA ALA A 66 7.37 -14.36 29.47
C ALA A 66 6.32 -13.30 29.09
N GLY A 67 5.49 -12.88 30.08
CA GLY A 67 4.39 -11.96 29.90
C GLY A 67 3.25 -12.48 29.00
N ALA A 68 3.10 -13.80 28.89
CA ALA A 68 2.05 -14.41 28.08
C ALA A 68 0.65 -14.00 28.52
N LYS A 69 -0.23 -13.77 27.58
CA LYS A 69 -1.67 -13.68 27.82
C LYS A 69 -2.27 -15.08 27.83
N THR A 70 -3.16 -15.31 28.79
CA THR A 70 -3.87 -16.57 28.98
C THR A 70 -5.36 -16.38 28.77
N LEU A 71 -5.97 -17.25 27.97
CA LEU A 71 -7.40 -17.36 27.78
C LEU A 71 -7.89 -18.71 28.31
N ILE A 72 -8.91 -18.69 29.18
CA ILE A 72 -9.58 -19.89 29.67
C ILE A 72 -10.80 -20.16 28.79
N ILE A 73 -10.91 -21.38 28.33
CA ILE A 73 -12.05 -21.91 27.56
C ILE A 73 -12.72 -22.93 28.46
N SER A 74 -13.86 -22.60 29.02
CA SER A 74 -14.55 -23.38 30.08
C SER A 74 -15.42 -24.53 29.54
N SER A 75 -15.31 -24.86 28.27
CA SER A 75 -16.04 -25.98 27.63
C SER A 75 -15.11 -26.88 26.89
N ASN A 76 -15.23 -28.19 27.12
CA ASN A 76 -14.48 -29.18 26.31
C ASN A 76 -15.01 -29.36 24.89
N LYS A 77 -16.19 -28.80 24.57
CA LYS A 77 -16.78 -28.80 23.22
C LYS A 77 -16.24 -27.69 22.34
N THR A 78 -15.52 -26.70 22.92
CA THR A 78 -14.94 -25.58 22.19
C THR A 78 -13.47 -25.85 21.90
N ASP A 79 -13.19 -26.37 20.72
CA ASP A 79 -11.85 -26.73 20.22
C ASP A 79 -11.28 -25.67 19.25
N LYS A 80 -12.01 -24.58 19.03
CA LYS A 80 -11.66 -23.49 18.09
C LYS A 80 -11.76 -22.14 18.76
N LYS A 81 -10.81 -21.26 18.48
CA LYS A 81 -10.82 -19.90 19.01
C LYS A 81 -10.20 -18.89 18.05
N THR A 82 -10.86 -17.75 17.89
CA THR A 82 -10.25 -16.57 17.26
C THR A 82 -9.73 -15.64 18.36
N VAL A 83 -8.46 -15.26 18.26
CA VAL A 83 -7.84 -14.23 19.08
C VAL A 83 -7.69 -12.98 18.23
N SER A 84 -8.22 -11.85 18.67
CA SER A 84 -8.23 -10.58 17.94
C SER A 84 -7.62 -9.43 18.77
N ASN A 85 -7.60 -8.22 18.21
CA ASN A 85 -7.04 -7.01 18.83
C ASN A 85 -5.55 -7.10 19.17
N LEU A 86 -4.82 -7.89 18.40
CA LEU A 86 -3.37 -8.00 18.48
C LEU A 86 -2.67 -6.94 17.61
N THR A 87 -1.36 -6.80 17.78
CA THR A 87 -0.56 -5.93 16.91
C THR A 87 -0.47 -6.52 15.50
N ALA A 88 -0.75 -5.73 14.47
CA ALA A 88 -0.66 -6.16 13.07
C ALA A 88 0.80 -6.42 12.67
N GLY A 89 1.03 -7.50 11.89
CA GLY A 89 2.35 -7.87 11.40
C GLY A 89 3.32 -8.33 12.48
N LYS A 90 2.81 -8.72 13.67
CA LYS A 90 3.61 -9.18 14.79
C LYS A 90 3.56 -10.71 14.88
N LYS A 91 4.70 -11.35 15.12
CA LYS A 91 4.79 -12.79 15.38
C LYS A 91 4.33 -13.08 16.82
N TYR A 92 3.49 -14.09 16.98
CA TYR A 92 3.02 -14.63 18.25
C TYR A 92 3.35 -16.11 18.33
N TYR A 93 3.81 -16.55 19.50
CA TYR A 93 3.98 -17.94 19.88
C TYR A 93 2.73 -18.37 20.65
N VAL A 94 2.22 -19.56 20.35
CA VAL A 94 0.93 -20.05 20.84
C VAL A 94 1.10 -21.49 21.33
N ARG A 95 0.50 -21.79 22.50
CA ARG A 95 0.37 -23.13 23.05
C ARG A 95 -0.97 -23.29 23.74
N VAL A 96 -1.45 -24.52 23.84
CA VAL A 96 -2.72 -24.85 24.48
C VAL A 96 -2.54 -26.08 25.36
N ARG A 97 -3.27 -26.16 26.47
CA ARG A 97 -3.41 -27.35 27.31
C ARG A 97 -4.85 -27.59 27.72
N SER A 98 -5.23 -28.82 27.98
CA SER A 98 -6.48 -29.17 28.64
C SER A 98 -6.36 -29.05 30.16
N TYR A 99 -7.47 -28.79 30.81
CA TYR A 99 -7.59 -28.96 32.25
C TYR A 99 -8.86 -29.74 32.59
N THR A 100 -8.83 -30.44 33.75
CA THR A 100 -9.97 -31.15 34.28
C THR A 100 -10.15 -30.77 35.75
N ILE A 101 -11.39 -30.53 36.17
CA ILE A 101 -11.75 -30.28 37.56
C ILE A 101 -12.38 -31.55 38.13
N VAL A 102 -11.79 -32.09 39.19
CA VAL A 102 -12.28 -33.26 39.91
C VAL A 102 -12.44 -32.86 41.41
N SER A 103 -13.64 -32.98 41.94
CA SER A 103 -13.94 -32.62 43.34
C SER A 103 -13.39 -31.22 43.72
N GLY A 104 -13.60 -30.22 42.83
CA GLY A 104 -13.15 -28.82 43.02
C GLY A 104 -11.66 -28.55 42.75
N LYS A 105 -10.83 -29.60 42.61
CA LYS A 105 -9.39 -29.45 42.33
C LYS A 105 -9.12 -29.49 40.86
N ARG A 106 -8.32 -28.52 40.34
CA ARG A 106 -7.90 -28.42 38.93
C ARG A 106 -6.61 -29.21 38.66
N TYR A 107 -6.65 -30.04 37.61
CA TYR A 107 -5.53 -30.82 37.10
C TYR A 107 -5.25 -30.33 35.69
N ASN A 108 -4.06 -29.80 35.45
CA ASN A 108 -3.65 -29.29 34.15
C ASN A 108 -2.84 -30.34 33.38
N GLY A 109 -3.18 -30.54 32.11
CA GLY A 109 -2.37 -31.34 31.19
C GLY A 109 -1.09 -30.62 30.78
N ALA A 110 -0.20 -31.37 30.12
CA ALA A 110 0.99 -30.78 29.50
C ALA A 110 0.59 -29.82 28.38
N TRP A 111 1.39 -28.78 28.19
CA TRP A 111 1.25 -27.90 27.05
C TRP A 111 1.49 -28.62 25.73
N SER A 112 0.75 -28.20 24.69
CA SER A 112 1.06 -28.59 23.31
C SER A 112 2.46 -28.13 22.92
N ASP A 113 2.97 -28.67 21.82
CA ASP A 113 4.10 -28.07 21.16
C ASP A 113 3.77 -26.63 20.77
N THR A 114 4.78 -25.74 20.87
CA THR A 114 4.62 -24.34 20.54
C THR A 114 4.56 -24.16 19.04
N LYS A 115 3.49 -23.56 18.54
CA LYS A 115 3.43 -23.08 17.16
C LYS A 115 3.53 -21.56 17.11
N SER A 116 3.86 -20.98 15.98
CA SER A 116 3.91 -19.53 15.81
C SER A 116 3.12 -19.05 14.60
N VAL A 117 2.58 -17.85 14.70
CA VAL A 117 1.80 -17.20 13.64
C VAL A 117 2.13 -15.71 13.60
N THR A 118 2.21 -15.13 12.40
CA THR A 118 2.33 -13.67 12.23
C THR A 118 0.97 -13.11 11.85
N THR A 119 0.50 -12.12 12.62
CA THR A 119 -0.79 -11.46 12.35
C THR A 119 -0.73 -10.69 11.02
N ALA A 120 -1.82 -10.66 10.26
CA ALA A 120 -1.89 -9.95 9.00
C ALA A 120 -1.95 -8.43 9.19
N LYS A 121 -1.44 -7.70 8.19
CA LYS A 121 -1.62 -6.26 8.01
C LYS A 121 -2.77 -5.99 7.04
N TYR A 122 -3.32 -4.76 7.06
CA TYR A 122 -4.19 -4.28 5.99
C TYR A 122 -3.39 -4.16 4.69
N ASP A 123 -3.94 -4.64 3.59
CA ASP A 123 -3.32 -4.49 2.28
C ASP A 123 -3.59 -3.08 1.74
N ILE A 124 -2.55 -2.24 1.69
CA ILE A 124 -2.65 -0.86 1.20
C ILE A 124 -3.02 -0.81 -0.29
N ALA A 125 -2.83 -1.89 -1.06
CA ALA A 125 -3.23 -1.95 -2.47
C ALA A 125 -4.74 -1.69 -2.66
N LYS A 126 -5.55 -1.92 -1.61
CA LYS A 126 -6.98 -1.63 -1.59
C LYS A 126 -7.32 -0.17 -1.26
N ALA A 127 -6.33 0.66 -0.93
CA ALA A 127 -6.54 2.08 -0.64
C ALA A 127 -6.73 2.90 -1.92
N LYS A 128 -7.47 4.00 -1.80
CA LYS A 128 -7.59 5.03 -2.84
C LYS A 128 -6.50 6.08 -2.65
N VAL A 129 -5.84 6.47 -3.75
CA VAL A 129 -4.84 7.53 -3.76
C VAL A 129 -5.36 8.65 -4.66
N ALA A 130 -5.50 9.84 -4.09
CA ALA A 130 -5.96 11.06 -4.77
C ALA A 130 -4.88 12.15 -4.73
N GLY A 131 -5.06 13.23 -5.50
CA GLY A 131 -4.15 14.38 -5.55
C GLY A 131 -3.02 14.26 -6.58
N ILE A 132 -2.95 13.16 -7.35
CA ILE A 132 -1.95 12.99 -8.40
C ILE A 132 -2.46 13.62 -9.69
N LYS A 133 -1.72 14.61 -10.22
CA LYS A 133 -2.04 15.35 -11.45
C LYS A 133 -0.80 15.47 -12.33
N ASN A 134 -0.98 15.60 -13.63
CA ASN A 134 0.10 15.96 -14.54
C ASN A 134 0.68 17.33 -14.17
N LYS A 135 1.98 17.51 -14.37
CA LYS A 135 2.72 18.73 -14.00
C LYS A 135 3.56 19.22 -15.17
N SER A 136 3.80 20.52 -15.18
CA SER A 136 4.76 21.12 -16.10
C SER A 136 6.19 20.96 -15.59
N PHE A 137 7.12 20.80 -16.50
CA PHE A 137 8.55 20.72 -16.22
C PHE A 137 9.05 21.98 -15.51
N THR A 138 9.81 21.80 -14.44
CA THR A 138 10.39 22.88 -13.62
C THR A 138 11.92 22.83 -13.52
N GLY A 139 12.54 21.77 -14.05
CA GLY A 139 13.97 21.49 -13.88
C GLY A 139 14.34 20.93 -12.50
N LYS A 140 13.38 20.87 -11.58
CA LYS A 140 13.56 20.34 -10.20
C LYS A 140 12.72 19.07 -10.01
N ASN A 141 13.03 18.31 -8.95
CA ASN A 141 12.19 17.17 -8.57
C ASN A 141 10.77 17.64 -8.23
N ILE A 142 9.78 17.00 -8.83
CA ILE A 142 8.36 17.31 -8.66
C ILE A 142 7.74 16.32 -7.68
N THR A 143 7.21 16.83 -6.58
CA THR A 143 6.40 16.08 -5.62
C THR A 143 5.00 16.65 -5.57
N GLN A 144 4.04 15.89 -5.05
CA GLN A 144 2.63 16.30 -4.97
C GLN A 144 2.08 15.93 -3.59
N SER A 145 1.21 16.77 -3.06
CA SER A 145 0.40 16.41 -1.89
C SER A 145 -0.64 15.39 -2.33
N ILE A 146 -0.56 14.18 -1.77
CA ILE A 146 -1.49 13.10 -2.04
C ILE A 146 -2.31 12.78 -0.79
N THR A 147 -3.53 12.32 -1.00
CA THR A 147 -4.40 11.78 0.06
C THR A 147 -4.57 10.29 -0.17
N VAL A 148 -4.31 9.51 0.86
CA VAL A 148 -4.50 8.04 0.84
C VAL A 148 -5.64 7.70 1.78
N THR A 149 -6.69 7.02 1.28
CA THR A 149 -7.85 6.61 2.07
C THR A 149 -8.07 5.11 1.99
N TYR A 150 -8.31 4.47 3.13
CA TYR A 150 -8.60 3.04 3.24
C TYR A 150 -9.91 2.84 4.00
N SER A 151 -10.89 2.20 3.38
CA SER A 151 -12.23 1.97 3.97
C SER A 151 -12.82 3.23 4.61
N GLY A 152 -12.76 4.37 3.90
CA GLY A 152 -13.28 5.67 4.36
C GLY A 152 -12.36 6.45 5.30
N LYS A 153 -11.33 5.83 5.88
CA LYS A 153 -10.38 6.49 6.78
C LYS A 153 -9.20 7.09 6.00
N THR A 154 -8.87 8.36 6.26
CA THR A 154 -7.64 8.99 5.76
C THR A 154 -6.44 8.49 6.54
N LEU A 155 -5.44 7.99 5.82
CA LEU A 155 -4.19 7.48 6.37
C LEU A 155 -3.16 8.61 6.55
N LYS A 156 -2.26 8.44 7.53
CA LYS A 156 -1.20 9.42 7.84
C LYS A 156 0.13 9.01 7.20
N ASN A 157 0.72 9.93 6.42
CA ASN A 157 2.08 9.75 5.90
C ASN A 157 3.09 9.72 7.06
N GLY A 158 4.10 8.85 6.96
CA GLY A 158 5.11 8.61 7.99
C GLY A 158 4.73 7.52 9.00
N SER A 159 3.46 7.38 9.38
CA SER A 159 2.99 6.34 10.32
C SER A 159 2.25 5.18 9.64
N ASP A 160 1.31 5.46 8.75
CA ASP A 160 0.49 4.44 8.08
C ASP A 160 1.05 4.05 6.71
N TYR A 161 1.77 4.97 6.05
CA TYR A 161 2.45 4.76 4.78
C TYR A 161 3.65 5.70 4.62
N ILE A 162 4.46 5.43 3.62
CA ILE A 162 5.51 6.33 3.11
C ILE A 162 5.34 6.52 1.61
N VAL A 163 5.80 7.68 1.09
CA VAL A 163 5.73 8.03 -0.33
C VAL A 163 7.13 8.17 -0.90
N LYS A 164 7.36 7.57 -2.06
CA LYS A 164 8.57 7.77 -2.86
C LYS A 164 8.18 8.19 -4.27
N TYR A 165 8.99 9.04 -4.86
CA TYR A 165 8.87 9.47 -6.25
C TYR A 165 10.06 8.95 -7.05
N SER A 166 9.84 8.63 -8.32
CA SER A 166 10.91 8.27 -9.27
C SER A 166 10.61 8.83 -10.65
N ALA A 167 11.67 9.09 -11.43
CA ALA A 167 11.59 9.76 -12.73
C ALA A 167 10.84 11.11 -12.71
N ASN A 168 10.83 11.79 -11.57
CA ASN A 168 10.01 12.97 -11.29
C ASN A 168 10.74 14.32 -11.50
N LYS A 169 11.83 14.32 -12.25
CA LYS A 169 12.61 15.53 -12.60
C LYS A 169 12.46 15.90 -14.05
N ASN A 170 12.50 14.92 -14.96
CA ASN A 170 12.55 15.14 -16.40
C ASN A 170 11.16 15.02 -17.04
N ILE A 171 10.99 15.59 -18.24
CA ILE A 171 9.79 15.43 -19.05
C ILE A 171 9.59 13.94 -19.36
N GLY A 172 8.37 13.44 -19.19
CA GLY A 172 8.05 12.02 -19.34
C GLY A 172 7.10 11.52 -18.29
N THR A 173 7.07 10.21 -18.08
CA THR A 173 6.21 9.56 -17.10
C THR A 173 6.95 9.37 -15.78
N ALA A 174 6.51 10.07 -14.76
CA ALA A 174 6.98 9.92 -13.38
C ALA A 174 6.11 8.92 -12.61
N LYS A 175 6.66 8.34 -11.53
CA LYS A 175 5.95 7.39 -10.66
C LYS A 175 5.87 7.89 -9.22
N VAL A 176 4.76 7.59 -8.58
CA VAL A 176 4.51 7.77 -7.14
C VAL A 176 4.29 6.40 -6.54
N THR A 177 5.13 6.00 -5.60
CA THR A 177 5.03 4.74 -4.89
C THR A 177 4.63 5.00 -3.45
N VAL A 178 3.50 4.46 -3.03
CA VAL A 178 2.97 4.48 -1.67
C VAL A 178 3.20 3.10 -1.06
N THR A 179 4.02 3.02 -0.02
CA THR A 179 4.33 1.77 0.69
C THR A 179 3.68 1.77 2.07
N GLY A 180 2.93 0.75 2.38
CA GLY A 180 2.28 0.58 3.69
C GLY A 180 3.28 0.47 4.83
N LYS A 181 2.96 1.10 5.97
CA LYS A 181 3.73 1.10 7.22
C LYS A 181 2.81 0.82 8.41
N GLY A 182 3.38 0.44 9.56
CA GLY A 182 2.59 0.15 10.76
C GLY A 182 1.59 -0.99 10.54
N SER A 183 0.30 -0.70 10.68
CA SER A 183 -0.79 -1.65 10.48
C SER A 183 -1.07 -1.99 9.01
N TYR A 184 -0.45 -1.29 8.07
CA TYR A 184 -0.62 -1.47 6.62
C TYR A 184 0.61 -2.12 6.02
N GLY A 185 0.43 -2.97 5.01
CA GLY A 185 1.48 -3.60 4.22
C GLY A 185 1.16 -3.49 2.73
N GLY A 186 2.11 -3.91 1.87
CA GLY A 186 1.94 -3.83 0.42
C GLY A 186 2.33 -2.47 -0.17
N VAL A 187 2.08 -2.30 -1.46
CA VAL A 187 2.52 -1.14 -2.26
C VAL A 187 1.47 -0.75 -3.27
N ILE A 188 1.30 0.56 -3.50
CA ILE A 188 0.55 1.13 -4.61
C ILE A 188 1.51 1.94 -5.46
N THR A 189 1.51 1.74 -6.78
CA THR A 189 2.22 2.61 -7.71
C THR A 189 1.21 3.32 -8.61
N LYS A 190 1.34 4.64 -8.71
CA LYS A 190 0.61 5.51 -9.65
C LYS A 190 1.62 6.28 -10.49
N SER A 191 1.19 6.74 -11.65
CA SER A 191 2.01 7.56 -12.53
C SER A 191 1.35 8.90 -12.84
N PHE A 192 2.17 9.88 -13.20
CA PHE A 192 1.74 11.16 -13.74
C PHE A 192 2.72 11.59 -14.84
N VAL A 193 2.28 12.46 -15.72
CA VAL A 193 3.10 12.96 -16.80
C VAL A 193 3.67 14.33 -16.44
N ILE A 194 4.97 14.50 -16.69
CA ILE A 194 5.65 15.79 -16.67
C ILE A 194 5.71 16.25 -18.13
N THR A 195 5.03 17.34 -18.44
CA THR A 195 4.97 17.93 -19.79
C THR A 195 5.97 19.06 -19.93
N PRO A 196 6.38 19.44 -21.13
CA PRO A 196 7.14 20.67 -21.34
C PRO A 196 6.45 21.89 -20.74
N ALA A 197 7.23 22.86 -20.29
CA ALA A 197 6.69 24.10 -19.74
C ALA A 197 5.85 24.86 -20.78
N ARG A 198 4.84 25.57 -20.29
CA ARG A 198 3.97 26.43 -21.14
C ARG A 198 4.82 27.44 -21.91
N GLN A 199 4.44 27.68 -23.15
CA GLN A 199 5.06 28.68 -24.01
C GLN A 199 4.50 30.09 -23.81
N THR A 200 5.29 31.07 -24.26
CA THR A 200 4.90 32.49 -24.31
C THR A 200 5.29 33.06 -25.68
N ILE A 201 4.37 33.73 -26.34
CA ILE A 201 4.64 34.55 -27.53
C ILE A 201 5.25 35.85 -27.03
N GLN A 202 6.46 36.16 -27.49
CA GLN A 202 7.18 37.38 -27.13
C GLN A 202 6.90 38.50 -28.11
N LYS A 203 6.77 38.13 -29.42
CA LYS A 203 6.49 39.10 -30.49
C LYS A 203 5.67 38.44 -31.59
N LEU A 204 4.69 39.14 -32.10
CA LEU A 204 3.89 38.73 -33.25
C LEU A 204 3.69 39.93 -34.17
N ILE A 205 4.24 39.90 -35.37
CA ILE A 205 4.28 41.03 -36.31
C ILE A 205 3.68 40.60 -37.64
N PRO A 206 2.81 41.45 -38.26
CA PRO A 206 2.32 41.19 -39.61
C PRO A 206 3.45 41.38 -40.67
N VAL A 207 3.51 40.46 -41.63
CA VAL A 207 4.31 40.58 -42.85
C VAL A 207 3.40 40.44 -44.07
N LYS A 208 3.92 40.69 -45.27
CA LYS A 208 3.18 40.48 -46.50
C LYS A 208 2.70 39.05 -46.61
N LYS A 209 1.39 38.84 -46.70
CA LYS A 209 0.74 37.51 -46.74
C LYS A 209 1.22 36.58 -45.65
N GLY A 210 1.39 37.07 -44.40
CA GLY A 210 1.86 36.24 -43.29
C GLY A 210 2.08 36.97 -42.00
N PHE A 211 2.81 36.30 -41.13
CA PHE A 211 3.25 36.85 -39.84
C PHE A 211 4.63 36.32 -39.43
N TYR A 212 5.33 37.14 -38.69
CA TYR A 212 6.54 36.73 -37.97
C TYR A 212 6.17 36.54 -36.50
N ILE A 213 6.60 35.42 -35.91
CA ILE A 213 6.42 35.11 -34.50
C ILE A 213 7.78 34.88 -33.82
N ASP A 214 7.93 35.45 -32.63
CA ASP A 214 9.02 35.25 -31.72
C ASP A 214 8.44 34.67 -30.40
N TYR A 215 9.04 33.64 -29.85
CA TYR A 215 8.54 32.92 -28.65
C TYR A 215 9.68 32.50 -27.73
N ALA A 216 9.39 32.26 -26.47
CA ALA A 216 10.41 31.94 -25.50
C ALA A 216 11.11 30.59 -25.79
N GLN A 217 12.43 30.61 -25.89
CA GLN A 217 13.23 29.40 -26.03
C GLN A 217 13.15 28.53 -24.76
N LYS A 218 13.01 27.22 -24.93
CA LYS A 218 12.96 26.24 -23.84
C LYS A 218 14.02 25.13 -24.05
N GLY A 219 15.08 25.15 -23.28
CA GLY A 219 16.19 24.21 -23.40
C GLY A 219 15.82 22.74 -23.22
N SER A 220 14.72 22.45 -22.52
CA SER A 220 14.19 21.08 -22.32
C SER A 220 13.30 20.59 -23.46
N ALA A 221 12.97 21.44 -24.44
CA ALA A 221 12.16 21.05 -25.58
C ALA A 221 13.01 20.39 -26.68
N THR A 222 12.40 19.53 -27.50
CA THR A 222 12.96 19.10 -28.77
C THR A 222 12.65 20.15 -29.85
N GLY A 223 11.51 20.81 -29.75
CA GLY A 223 11.08 21.84 -30.69
C GLY A 223 9.71 22.41 -30.30
N TYR A 224 9.07 23.03 -31.30
CA TYR A 224 7.84 23.80 -31.11
C TYR A 224 6.78 23.48 -32.14
N VAL A 225 5.53 23.71 -31.79
CA VAL A 225 4.39 23.68 -32.73
C VAL A 225 3.69 25.02 -32.67
N ILE A 226 3.65 25.74 -33.78
CA ILE A 226 2.89 26.97 -33.99
C ILE A 226 1.56 26.54 -34.59
N SER A 227 0.44 27.00 -34.03
CA SER A 227 -0.90 26.75 -34.57
C SER A 227 -1.56 28.09 -34.85
N TYR A 228 -2.19 28.22 -36.03
CA TYR A 228 -2.86 29.45 -36.44
C TYR A 228 -4.16 29.15 -37.19
N ALA A 229 -5.14 30.01 -37.06
CA ALA A 229 -6.46 29.90 -37.69
C ALA A 229 -7.10 31.26 -37.91
N GLU A 230 -8.07 31.35 -38.81
CA GLU A 230 -8.87 32.57 -39.03
C GLU A 230 -9.95 32.74 -37.93
N ASN A 231 -10.19 31.72 -37.09
CA ASN A 231 -11.14 31.74 -35.98
C ASN A 231 -10.46 31.44 -34.66
N ILE A 232 -11.01 31.98 -33.56
CA ILE A 232 -10.47 31.82 -32.21
C ILE A 232 -10.65 30.43 -31.62
N SER A 233 -11.56 29.62 -32.17
CA SER A 233 -11.78 28.24 -31.76
C SER A 233 -10.74 27.26 -32.29
N PHE A 234 -9.93 27.69 -33.26
CA PHE A 234 -8.95 26.84 -33.95
C PHE A 234 -9.56 25.61 -34.61
N SER A 235 -10.82 25.65 -35.08
CA SER A 235 -11.50 24.53 -35.73
C SER A 235 -10.78 24.09 -37.00
N ASP A 236 -10.28 25.04 -37.82
CA ASP A 236 -9.56 24.80 -39.05
C ASP A 236 -8.08 25.18 -38.96
N ALA A 237 -7.48 24.92 -37.81
CA ALA A 237 -6.13 25.36 -37.53
C ALA A 237 -5.09 24.64 -38.38
N LYS A 238 -4.21 25.43 -39.01
CA LYS A 238 -2.97 24.96 -39.57
C LYS A 238 -1.86 24.95 -38.55
N THR A 239 -0.86 24.08 -38.74
CA THR A 239 0.28 23.97 -37.83
C THR A 239 1.60 24.01 -38.58
N VAL A 240 2.59 24.64 -37.95
CA VAL A 240 3.99 24.59 -38.37
C VAL A 240 4.81 23.96 -37.28
N LYS A 241 5.51 22.89 -37.59
CA LYS A 241 6.42 22.21 -36.63
C LYS A 241 7.84 22.76 -36.81
N VAL A 242 8.42 23.22 -35.70
CA VAL A 242 9.82 23.64 -35.61
C VAL A 242 10.58 22.54 -34.87
N THR A 243 11.55 21.90 -35.53
CA THR A 243 12.22 20.69 -35.02
C THR A 243 13.48 20.96 -34.20
N SER A 244 13.81 22.22 -33.96
CA SER A 244 14.95 22.62 -33.12
C SER A 244 14.48 23.51 -31.98
N ASN A 245 14.96 23.20 -30.77
CA ASN A 245 14.74 24.05 -29.60
C ASN A 245 15.56 25.35 -29.62
N LYS A 246 16.56 25.45 -30.51
CA LYS A 246 17.36 26.66 -30.72
C LYS A 246 16.68 27.68 -31.58
N THR A 247 15.63 27.29 -32.31
CA THR A 247 14.86 28.16 -33.19
C THR A 247 13.66 28.70 -32.41
N ASP A 248 13.73 29.94 -31.99
CA ASP A 248 12.70 30.68 -31.22
C ASP A 248 11.90 31.66 -32.06
N LYS A 249 12.16 31.71 -33.40
CA LYS A 249 11.58 32.63 -34.35
C LYS A 249 11.12 31.88 -35.58
N LYS A 250 10.01 32.34 -36.20
CA LYS A 250 9.50 31.76 -37.44
C LYS A 250 8.67 32.78 -38.21
N THR A 251 8.90 32.86 -39.51
CA THR A 251 7.97 33.53 -40.44
C THR A 251 7.05 32.49 -41.04
N VAL A 252 5.75 32.73 -40.99
CA VAL A 252 4.71 31.96 -41.68
C VAL A 252 4.21 32.83 -42.85
N THR A 253 4.27 32.26 -44.04
CA THR A 253 3.88 32.94 -45.30
C THR A 253 2.72 32.23 -45.97
N ASP A 254 2.33 32.71 -47.16
CA ASP A 254 1.28 32.12 -48.01
C ASP A 254 -0.11 32.12 -47.37
N LEU A 255 -0.35 33.12 -46.53
CA LEU A 255 -1.63 33.40 -45.95
C LEU A 255 -2.42 34.43 -46.78
N LYS A 256 -3.72 34.50 -46.54
CA LYS A 256 -4.56 35.56 -47.14
C LYS A 256 -4.15 36.91 -46.61
N SER A 257 -4.02 37.91 -47.52
CA SER A 257 -3.83 39.30 -47.12
C SER A 257 -5.09 39.87 -46.45
N GLN A 258 -4.91 40.88 -45.65
CA GLN A 258 -6.02 41.60 -44.98
C GLN A 258 -6.97 40.66 -44.20
N LYS A 259 -6.39 39.68 -43.51
CA LYS A 259 -7.11 38.74 -42.68
C LYS A 259 -6.54 38.69 -41.27
N THR A 260 -7.43 38.53 -40.28
CA THR A 260 -7.02 38.28 -38.91
C THR A 260 -6.71 36.78 -38.71
N TYR A 261 -5.55 36.50 -38.15
CA TYR A 261 -5.17 35.17 -37.73
C TYR A 261 -4.98 35.17 -36.22
N PHE A 262 -5.53 34.12 -35.56
CA PHE A 262 -5.29 33.78 -34.16
C PHE A 262 -4.12 32.81 -34.13
N VAL A 263 -3.14 33.06 -33.26
CA VAL A 263 -1.88 32.32 -33.24
C VAL A 263 -1.58 31.86 -31.79
N ARG A 264 -1.14 30.63 -31.63
CA ARG A 264 -0.63 30.08 -30.39
C ARG A 264 0.55 29.17 -30.65
N VAL A 265 1.41 28.99 -29.65
CA VAL A 265 2.61 28.14 -29.78
C VAL A 265 2.72 27.24 -28.53
N ARG A 266 3.22 26.06 -28.72
CA ARG A 266 3.60 25.15 -27.60
C ARG A 266 4.93 24.47 -27.92
N SER A 267 5.66 24.10 -26.85
CA SER A 267 6.83 23.24 -26.94
C SER A 267 6.42 21.77 -26.98
N TYR A 268 7.29 20.93 -27.57
CA TYR A 268 7.20 19.49 -27.45
C TYR A 268 8.57 18.91 -27.12
N THR A 269 8.56 17.74 -26.46
CA THR A 269 9.76 16.94 -26.19
C THR A 269 9.51 15.53 -26.66
N ALA A 270 10.37 15.02 -27.51
CA ALA A 270 10.39 13.63 -27.95
C ALA A 270 11.37 12.83 -27.10
N THR A 271 10.93 11.71 -26.57
CA THR A 271 11.74 10.79 -25.75
C THR A 271 11.37 9.36 -26.16
N GLY A 272 12.31 8.67 -26.84
CA GLY A 272 11.99 7.42 -27.52
C GLY A 272 10.84 7.61 -28.51
N ASP A 273 9.89 6.67 -28.50
CA ASP A 273 8.72 6.72 -29.41
C ASP A 273 7.58 7.62 -28.91
N LYS A 274 7.78 8.35 -27.80
CA LYS A 274 6.74 9.20 -27.19
C LYS A 274 7.05 10.68 -27.38
N THR A 275 6.01 11.44 -27.73
CA THR A 275 6.06 12.90 -27.77
C THR A 275 5.16 13.49 -26.68
N TYR A 276 5.74 14.36 -25.88
CA TYR A 276 5.05 15.08 -24.82
C TYR A 276 4.89 16.54 -25.22
N PHE A 277 3.67 17.05 -25.17
CA PHE A 277 3.36 18.44 -25.52
C PHE A 277 3.14 19.28 -24.27
N GLY A 278 3.70 20.48 -24.27
CA GLY A 278 3.40 21.54 -23.31
C GLY A 278 2.01 22.13 -23.55
N GLN A 279 1.55 22.92 -22.60
CA GLN A 279 0.34 23.72 -22.76
C GLN A 279 0.59 24.80 -23.84
N TRP A 280 -0.47 25.14 -24.56
CA TRP A 280 -0.43 26.26 -25.49
C TRP A 280 -0.15 27.57 -24.76
N SER A 281 0.52 28.51 -25.44
CA SER A 281 0.59 29.90 -25.05
C SER A 281 -0.80 30.52 -24.98
N ASP A 282 -0.88 31.72 -24.44
CA ASP A 282 -2.04 32.58 -24.69
C ASP A 282 -2.20 32.82 -26.18
N ILE A 283 -3.44 33.02 -26.60
CA ILE A 283 -3.76 33.31 -28.02
C ILE A 283 -3.40 34.75 -28.30
N ALA A 284 -2.61 34.97 -29.34
CA ALA A 284 -2.36 36.29 -29.90
C ALA A 284 -3.04 36.41 -31.24
N LYS A 285 -3.32 37.62 -31.70
CA LYS A 285 -3.93 37.91 -32.97
C LYS A 285 -3.02 38.80 -33.83
N VAL A 286 -3.04 38.61 -35.11
CA VAL A 286 -2.28 39.40 -36.09
C VAL A 286 -3.15 39.63 -37.34
N TYR A 287 -3.08 40.84 -37.93
CA TYR A 287 -3.74 41.18 -39.17
C TYR A 287 -2.68 41.23 -40.28
N THR A 288 -2.81 40.33 -41.24
CA THR A 288 -1.83 40.18 -42.37
C THR A 288 -1.87 41.38 -43.31
N LYS A 289 -0.70 41.71 -43.84
CA LYS A 289 -0.54 42.75 -44.86
C LYS A 289 -0.70 42.22 -46.30
#